data_766a7e0fea8cc682b91a0d96696f22d6
#
_entry.id   766a7e0fea8cc682b91a0d96696f22d6
#
_cell.length_a   1.000
_cell.length_b   1.000
_cell.length_c   1.000
_cell.angle_alpha   90.00
_cell.angle_beta   90.00
_cell.angle_gamma   90.00
#
_symmetry.space_group_name_H-M   'P 1'
#
loop_
_entity.id
_entity.type
_entity.pdbx_description
1 polymer ?
#
loop_
_entity_poly.entity_id
_entity_poly.type
_entity_poly.pdbx_seq_one_letter_code
_entity_poly.pdbx_strand_id
1 'polypeptide(L)'
;LKKKTDLCSPNYVLSHMKRLFQGSILLIGLAALIPSCKREPKTEPQSTVVETPPPPKPVYEYGFNLLEYNIVKDTLKQGDTFGALLGAQHISAQKVAEIADLSKELIRPKNFRAGQPYALVYDKKQPDSLAYFVYQPDLLHFIEIKLRDSLAIRRIDRKVTIVEREGGGYIKNNLIDDVMKSGMSFAAAYKLSQIFDYTIDFFHLQEDDKFKIIYDERYVDDTINAGSVRVKAAFFEHKGKPYYAFHFQSDTTKAGGYYDENGNMMKRMFLKSPLDIFRITSHYGMRYHPILHRMKGHFGTDYAAPTGTPIRATASGTVTQAGYGSGNGNYVKIRHDKTYETQYLHMSKIIARKGQHVSQGDVIGLVGSTGLATGPHVCYRFWKNGVQIDPLKEKLPEATPIDGALKPRYMEFVTPLKKQLDAVPYANIQTTETTSGSADTPVDTLPTK
;
A
#
# COMPACT_ATOMS: atom_id res chain seq x y z
N LEU A 1 54.48 8.90 -26.49
CA LEU A 1 55.33 8.77 -25.30
C LEU A 1 54.54 7.97 -24.23
N LYS A 2 54.72 6.65 -24.13
CA LYS A 2 55.64 5.92 -23.21
C LYS A 2 55.40 6.33 -21.75
N LYS A 3 55.00 5.46 -20.80
CA LYS A 3 55.41 4.10 -20.35
C LYS A 3 54.32 3.62 -19.38
N LYS A 4 53.77 2.40 -19.37
CA LYS A 4 54.28 1.12 -18.83
C LYS A 4 54.72 1.19 -17.35
N THR A 5 54.07 0.42 -16.51
CA THR A 5 54.53 -0.78 -15.75
C THR A 5 53.39 -1.15 -14.79
N ASP A 6 52.76 -2.25 -14.84
CA ASP A 6 53.06 -3.66 -14.52
C ASP A 6 52.85 -4.02 -13.03
N LEU A 7 51.98 -5.04 -12.86
CA LEU A 7 52.09 -6.24 -12.02
C LEU A 7 51.94 -6.12 -10.49
N CYS A 8 50.97 -6.75 -9.89
CA CYS A 8 51.12 -8.07 -9.28
C CYS A 8 49.81 -8.62 -8.74
N SER A 9 49.38 -9.71 -9.30
CA SER A 9 48.59 -10.77 -8.65
C SER A 9 49.59 -11.77 -8.07
N PRO A 10 49.27 -12.52 -7.01
CA PRO A 10 49.21 -13.95 -7.23
C PRO A 10 48.07 -14.71 -6.53
N ASN A 11 47.64 -15.68 -7.29
CA ASN A 11 46.94 -16.88 -6.97
C ASN A 11 47.68 -17.84 -6.07
N TYR A 12 46.99 -18.94 -5.71
CA TYR A 12 47.35 -20.29 -5.24
C TYR A 12 47.31 -20.48 -3.72
N VAL A 13 46.69 -21.52 -3.20
CA VAL A 13 46.90 -22.94 -3.49
C VAL A 13 45.69 -23.79 -3.11
N LEU A 14 45.38 -24.66 -4.02
CA LEU A 14 44.53 -25.86 -3.92
C LEU A 14 45.17 -26.96 -3.04
N SER A 15 44.34 -27.78 -2.47
CA SER A 15 44.13 -29.20 -2.80
C SER A 15 44.55 -30.25 -1.73
N HIS A 16 43.59 -31.16 -1.61
CA HIS A 16 43.72 -32.61 -1.46
C HIS A 16 44.65 -33.22 -0.37
N MET A 17 44.09 -34.05 0.49
CA MET A 17 44.39 -35.48 0.33
C MET A 17 43.41 -36.39 1.10
N LYS A 18 43.01 -37.41 0.39
CA LYS A 18 42.22 -38.54 0.81
C LYS A 18 43.12 -39.64 1.38
N ARG A 19 42.54 -40.52 2.21
CA ARG A 19 42.72 -41.98 2.29
C ARG A 19 43.57 -42.59 3.39
N LEU A 20 42.87 -43.44 4.14
CA LEU A 20 43.16 -44.87 4.43
C LEU A 20 44.39 -45.21 5.31
N PHE A 21 44.12 -45.86 6.44
CA PHE A 21 44.60 -47.25 6.60
C PHE A 21 43.85 -47.97 7.72
N GLN A 22 43.37 -49.16 7.39
CA GLN A 22 42.93 -50.23 8.27
C GLN A 22 44.18 -50.91 8.89
N GLY A 23 44.03 -51.46 10.10
CA GLY A 23 45.03 -52.33 10.67
C GLY A 23 44.63 -52.89 12.03
N SER A 24 43.98 -54.02 12.02
CA SER A 24 43.72 -54.88 13.18
C SER A 24 45.05 -55.47 13.68
N ILE A 25 45.27 -55.47 15.00
CA ILE A 25 46.10 -56.48 15.63
C ILE A 25 45.51 -56.88 16.98
N LEU A 26 45.14 -58.12 17.07
CA LEU A 26 44.72 -58.90 18.22
C LEU A 26 45.98 -59.37 19.01
N LEU A 27 46.04 -59.15 20.32
CA LEU A 27 46.99 -59.89 21.18
C LEU A 27 46.33 -60.15 22.54
N ILE A 28 46.21 -61.41 22.79
CA ILE A 28 45.81 -62.11 24.04
C ILE A 28 46.97 -62.10 25.01
N GLY A 29 46.72 -61.80 26.27
CA GLY A 29 47.76 -61.94 27.32
C GLY A 29 47.18 -61.78 28.74
N LEU A 30 46.76 -62.86 29.27
CA LEU A 30 46.99 -63.49 30.55
C LEU A 30 46.85 -62.69 31.86
N ALA A 31 45.98 -63.22 32.69
CA ALA A 31 45.56 -62.77 34.03
C ALA A 31 46.70 -62.78 35.06
N ALA A 32 46.73 -61.82 35.94
CA ALA A 32 47.34 -61.92 37.28
C ALA A 32 46.38 -61.26 38.30
N LEU A 33 45.82 -62.10 39.16
CA LEU A 33 44.97 -61.73 40.31
C LEU A 33 45.90 -61.18 41.44
N ILE A 34 45.67 -59.91 41.82
CA ILE A 34 46.17 -59.34 43.07
C ILE A 34 45.00 -58.74 43.80
N PRO A 35 44.67 -59.08 45.05
CA PRO A 35 43.64 -58.48 45.84
C PRO A 35 44.16 -57.15 46.42
N SER A 36 43.58 -56.01 45.95
CA SER A 36 43.80 -54.69 46.53
C SER A 36 42.64 -54.23 47.31
N CYS A 37 42.91 -53.88 48.57
CA CYS A 37 41.93 -53.29 49.50
C CYS A 37 41.20 -52.07 48.95
N LYS A 38 39.92 -52.14 48.96
CA LYS A 38 39.03 -50.96 48.72
C LYS A 38 39.24 -49.89 49.80
N ARG A 39 39.92 -48.82 49.46
CA ARG A 39 39.69 -47.50 50.10
C ARG A 39 38.59 -46.80 49.38
N GLU A 40 37.48 -46.56 50.04
CA GLU A 40 36.43 -45.68 49.55
C GLU A 40 37.01 -44.27 49.41
N PRO A 41 36.87 -43.60 48.23
CA PRO A 41 37.16 -42.17 48.13
C PRO A 41 36.06 -41.40 48.85
N LYS A 42 36.45 -40.56 49.81
CA LYS A 42 35.60 -39.54 50.38
C LYS A 42 35.09 -38.66 49.24
N THR A 43 33.78 -38.68 48.97
CA THR A 43 33.10 -37.77 48.09
C THR A 43 33.18 -36.38 48.70
N GLU A 44 34.00 -35.50 48.13
CA GLU A 44 33.88 -34.06 48.39
C GLU A 44 32.52 -33.61 47.85
N PRO A 45 31.77 -32.73 48.55
CA PRO A 45 30.55 -32.23 48.07
C PRO A 45 30.80 -31.41 46.77
N GLN A 46 30.36 -31.93 45.62
CA GLN A 46 30.26 -31.13 44.41
C GLN A 46 29.38 -29.93 44.69
N SER A 47 30.03 -28.76 44.76
CA SER A 47 29.35 -27.49 44.70
C SER A 47 28.60 -27.43 43.38
N THR A 48 27.28 -27.67 43.44
CA THR A 48 26.37 -27.37 42.32
C THR A 48 26.42 -25.87 42.10
N VAL A 49 27.21 -25.44 41.14
CA VAL A 49 27.09 -24.08 40.59
C VAL A 49 25.70 -24.01 39.99
N VAL A 50 24.79 -23.36 40.71
CA VAL A 50 23.49 -22.99 40.14
C VAL A 50 23.77 -21.95 39.06
N GLU A 51 23.80 -22.39 37.82
CA GLU A 51 23.83 -21.47 36.67
C GLU A 51 22.62 -20.58 36.79
N THR A 52 22.83 -19.33 37.17
CA THR A 52 21.79 -18.31 37.08
C THR A 52 21.39 -18.17 35.61
N PRO A 53 20.08 -18.26 35.30
CA PRO A 53 19.62 -18.09 33.94
C PRO A 53 20.14 -16.76 33.37
N PRO A 54 20.55 -16.71 32.11
CA PRO A 54 21.04 -15.48 31.50
C PRO A 54 19.97 -14.37 31.66
N PRO A 55 20.38 -13.13 31.91
CA PRO A 55 19.44 -12.02 32.10
C PRO A 55 18.53 -11.91 30.87
N PRO A 56 17.25 -11.61 31.05
CA PRO A 56 16.31 -11.49 29.95
C PRO A 56 16.77 -10.42 28.96
N LYS A 57 16.71 -10.72 27.67
CA LYS A 57 17.07 -9.76 26.62
C LYS A 57 16.16 -8.54 26.73
N PRO A 58 16.71 -7.32 26.62
CA PRO A 58 15.91 -6.11 26.68
C PRO A 58 14.95 -6.04 25.48
N VAL A 59 13.67 -5.79 25.76
CA VAL A 59 12.63 -5.51 24.76
C VAL A 59 12.39 -4.02 24.74
N TYR A 60 12.32 -3.45 23.56
CA TYR A 60 12.14 -2.00 23.37
C TYR A 60 10.79 -1.69 22.73
N GLU A 61 10.12 -0.65 23.21
CA GLU A 61 8.92 -0.09 22.60
C GLU A 61 9.02 1.44 22.63
N TYR A 62 8.74 2.10 21.51
CA TYR A 62 9.02 3.54 21.29
C TYR A 62 10.46 3.96 21.63
N GLY A 63 11.41 3.01 21.58
CA GLY A 63 12.80 3.24 21.99
C GLY A 63 13.07 3.11 23.50
N PHE A 64 12.05 2.85 24.33
CA PHE A 64 12.17 2.64 25.76
C PHE A 64 12.36 1.17 26.11
N ASN A 65 13.34 0.87 26.96
CA ASN A 65 13.57 -0.47 27.48
C ASN A 65 12.47 -0.86 28.48
N LEU A 66 11.71 -1.91 28.17
CA LEU A 66 10.61 -2.38 29.02
C LEU A 66 11.07 -2.96 30.38
N LEU A 67 12.37 -3.20 30.58
CA LEU A 67 12.92 -3.52 31.90
C LEU A 67 12.97 -2.29 32.82
N GLU A 68 13.08 -1.08 32.26
CA GLU A 68 13.27 0.17 33.00
C GLU A 68 11.99 1.01 33.02
N TYR A 69 11.17 0.92 31.96
CA TYR A 69 9.97 1.72 31.79
C TYR A 69 8.70 0.88 31.78
N ASN A 70 7.61 1.46 32.26
CA ASN A 70 6.25 0.97 32.08
C ASN A 70 5.54 1.87 31.04
N ILE A 71 4.92 1.26 30.02
CA ILE A 71 4.27 1.97 28.93
C ILE A 71 2.78 1.66 28.95
N VAL A 72 1.95 2.68 29.15
CA VAL A 72 0.49 2.60 29.10
C VAL A 72 0.03 3.20 27.77
N LYS A 73 -0.55 2.38 26.91
CA LYS A 73 -1.03 2.77 25.57
C LYS A 73 -2.54 2.99 25.59
N ASP A 74 -2.98 4.04 24.91
CA ASP A 74 -4.41 4.32 24.68
C ASP A 74 -4.58 5.04 23.32
N THR A 75 -5.81 5.33 22.96
CA THR A 75 -6.17 6.09 21.76
C THR A 75 -6.97 7.31 22.13
N LEU A 76 -6.74 8.41 21.39
CA LEU A 76 -7.50 9.65 21.57
C LEU A 76 -8.98 9.40 21.33
N LYS A 77 -9.82 9.90 22.23
CA LYS A 77 -11.29 9.88 22.14
C LYS A 77 -11.80 11.20 21.57
N GLN A 78 -13.05 11.20 21.13
CA GLN A 78 -13.70 12.44 20.70
C GLN A 78 -13.81 13.41 21.87
N GLY A 79 -13.28 14.62 21.70
CA GLY A 79 -13.25 15.65 22.76
C GLY A 79 -11.97 15.70 23.56
N ASP A 80 -11.07 14.72 23.43
CA ASP A 80 -9.78 14.77 24.10
C ASP A 80 -8.96 15.96 23.61
N THR A 81 -8.36 16.64 24.56
CA THR A 81 -7.40 17.70 24.29
C THR A 81 -6.05 17.35 24.92
N PHE A 82 -4.99 17.85 24.32
CA PHE A 82 -3.65 17.66 24.82
C PHE A 82 -3.50 18.12 26.29
N GLY A 83 -4.12 19.26 26.62
CA GLY A 83 -4.12 19.80 27.97
C GLY A 83 -4.88 18.92 28.98
N ALA A 84 -6.01 18.35 28.60
CA ALA A 84 -6.78 17.45 29.46
C ALA A 84 -6.02 16.15 29.76
N LEU A 85 -5.39 15.56 28.75
CA LEU A 85 -4.62 14.32 28.92
C LEU A 85 -3.40 14.51 29.83
N LEU A 86 -2.64 15.59 29.65
CA LEU A 86 -1.49 15.89 30.51
C LEU A 86 -1.91 16.36 31.89
N GLY A 87 -3.01 17.13 32.00
CA GLY A 87 -3.59 17.54 33.28
C GLY A 87 -4.03 16.36 34.14
N ALA A 88 -4.62 15.33 33.54
CA ALA A 88 -4.98 14.08 34.22
C ALA A 88 -3.76 13.30 34.76
N GLN A 89 -2.55 13.62 34.30
CA GLN A 89 -1.28 13.09 34.75
C GLN A 89 -0.58 14.03 35.78
N HIS A 90 -1.32 14.93 36.39
CA HIS A 90 -0.84 15.90 37.38
C HIS A 90 0.24 16.88 36.84
N ILE A 91 0.31 17.07 35.49
CA ILE A 91 1.16 18.09 34.90
C ILE A 91 0.50 19.46 35.04
N SER A 92 1.24 20.43 35.61
CA SER A 92 0.71 21.76 35.87
C SER A 92 0.26 22.48 34.58
N ALA A 93 -0.76 23.34 34.68
CA ALA A 93 -1.28 24.11 33.57
C ALA A 93 -0.19 24.98 32.88
N GLN A 94 0.74 25.53 33.68
CA GLN A 94 1.87 26.30 33.16
C GLN A 94 2.77 25.42 32.27
N LYS A 95 3.12 24.22 32.73
CA LYS A 95 3.95 23.27 31.96
C LYS A 95 3.24 22.75 30.73
N VAL A 96 1.92 22.53 30.80
CA VAL A 96 1.09 22.18 29.62
C VAL A 96 1.12 23.28 28.59
N ALA A 97 1.03 24.55 28.98
CA ALA A 97 1.12 25.69 28.05
C ALA A 97 2.50 25.78 27.38
N GLU A 98 3.58 25.58 28.16
CA GLU A 98 4.95 25.53 27.63
C GLU A 98 5.13 24.41 26.61
N ILE A 99 4.64 23.20 26.91
CA ILE A 99 4.68 22.06 26.00
C ILE A 99 3.88 22.36 24.72
N ALA A 100 2.70 22.95 24.85
CA ALA A 100 1.85 23.29 23.70
C ALA A 100 2.53 24.31 22.77
N ASP A 101 3.22 25.31 23.32
CA ASP A 101 3.96 26.29 22.54
C ASP A 101 5.17 25.66 21.81
N LEU A 102 5.96 24.88 22.52
CA LEU A 102 7.13 24.19 21.95
C LEU A 102 6.76 23.12 20.93
N SER A 103 5.59 22.49 21.06
CA SER A 103 5.12 21.42 20.17
C SER A 103 4.27 21.88 19.00
N LYS A 104 3.92 23.17 18.87
CA LYS A 104 2.96 23.72 17.90
C LYS A 104 3.24 23.37 16.44
N GLU A 105 4.50 23.22 16.07
CA GLU A 105 4.87 22.82 14.70
C GLU A 105 4.76 21.31 14.48
N LEU A 106 4.91 20.51 15.52
CA LEU A 106 4.86 19.06 15.48
C LEU A 106 3.45 18.50 15.78
N ILE A 107 2.77 19.11 16.77
CA ILE A 107 1.41 18.70 17.20
C ILE A 107 0.45 19.84 16.90
N ARG A 108 -0.04 19.89 15.66
CA ARG A 108 -1.07 20.89 15.29
C ARG A 108 -2.44 20.43 15.79
N PRO A 109 -3.27 21.33 16.36
CA PRO A 109 -4.60 20.94 16.87
C PRO A 109 -5.47 20.18 15.87
N LYS A 110 -5.40 20.54 14.57
CA LYS A 110 -6.13 19.85 13.49
C LYS A 110 -5.66 18.41 13.24
N ASN A 111 -4.46 18.04 13.69
CA ASN A 111 -3.88 16.70 13.53
C ASN A 111 -4.07 15.84 14.77
N PHE A 112 -4.47 16.43 15.91
CA PHE A 112 -4.78 15.73 17.15
C PHE A 112 -6.23 15.22 17.07
N ARG A 113 -6.41 13.99 16.57
CA ARG A 113 -7.73 13.46 16.20
C ARG A 113 -8.05 12.20 16.99
N ALA A 114 -9.35 11.99 17.25
CA ALA A 114 -9.84 10.73 17.81
C ALA A 114 -9.37 9.53 16.98
N GLY A 115 -9.04 8.44 17.66
CA GLY A 115 -8.51 7.20 17.09
C GLY A 115 -6.99 7.17 16.90
N GLN A 116 -6.28 8.26 17.13
CA GLN A 116 -4.81 8.25 17.07
C GLN A 116 -4.20 7.72 18.35
N PRO A 117 -3.19 6.84 18.27
CA PRO A 117 -2.54 6.26 19.43
C PRO A 117 -1.69 7.29 20.20
N TYR A 118 -1.66 7.12 21.51
CA TYR A 118 -0.68 7.76 22.37
C TYR A 118 -0.19 6.79 23.44
N ALA A 119 0.93 7.10 24.08
CA ALA A 119 1.44 6.33 25.19
C ALA A 119 1.95 7.23 26.32
N LEU A 120 1.72 6.77 27.54
CA LEU A 120 2.24 7.33 28.77
C LEU A 120 3.38 6.44 29.24
N VAL A 121 4.57 7.01 29.43
CA VAL A 121 5.78 6.27 29.77
C VAL A 121 6.23 6.66 31.17
N TYR A 122 6.26 5.68 32.07
CA TYR A 122 6.65 5.84 33.46
C TYR A 122 7.96 5.12 33.75
N ASP A 123 8.89 5.76 34.39
CA ASP A 123 10.10 5.13 34.93
C ASP A 123 9.75 4.22 36.11
N LYS A 124 10.13 2.94 36.03
CA LYS A 124 9.86 1.98 37.13
C LYS A 124 10.46 2.36 38.47
N LYS A 125 11.51 3.21 38.48
CA LYS A 125 12.10 3.76 39.69
C LYS A 125 11.23 4.86 40.35
N GLN A 126 10.33 5.48 39.57
CA GLN A 126 9.44 6.56 40.00
C GLN A 126 8.08 6.41 39.29
N PRO A 127 7.29 5.38 39.63
CA PRO A 127 6.10 4.97 38.91
C PRO A 127 4.95 5.99 38.93
N ASP A 128 4.91 6.86 39.94
CA ASP A 128 3.81 7.82 40.16
C ASP A 128 3.97 9.11 39.35
N SER A 129 5.04 9.24 38.59
CA SER A 129 5.31 10.45 37.79
C SER A 129 5.57 10.14 36.36
N LEU A 130 4.77 10.74 35.47
CA LEU A 130 4.92 10.61 34.01
C LEU A 130 6.30 11.13 33.56
N ALA A 131 7.09 10.25 32.93
CA ALA A 131 8.41 10.59 32.43
C ALA A 131 8.38 11.11 31.00
N TYR A 132 7.57 10.43 30.14
CA TYR A 132 7.41 10.85 28.74
C TYR A 132 5.95 10.68 28.32
N PHE A 133 5.51 11.58 27.42
CA PHE A 133 4.29 11.42 26.63
C PHE A 133 4.69 11.18 25.18
N VAL A 134 4.15 10.11 24.59
CA VAL A 134 4.40 9.75 23.20
C VAL A 134 3.11 9.90 22.41
N TYR A 135 3.10 10.69 21.35
CA TYR A 135 1.97 10.87 20.47
C TYR A 135 2.30 10.33 19.08
N GLN A 136 1.46 9.47 18.52
CA GLN A 136 1.67 8.85 17.22
C GLN A 136 0.65 9.38 16.21
N PRO A 137 0.97 10.44 15.46
CA PRO A 137 0.08 11.02 14.45
C PRO A 137 -0.12 10.13 13.24
N ASP A 138 0.85 9.27 12.91
CA ASP A 138 0.78 8.27 11.84
C ASP A 138 1.69 7.05 12.14
N LEU A 139 1.75 6.13 11.18
CA LEU A 139 2.49 4.89 11.36
C LEU A 139 4.01 5.06 11.28
N LEU A 140 4.50 6.11 10.59
CA LEU A 140 5.91 6.27 10.21
C LEU A 140 6.73 7.04 11.26
N HIS A 141 6.07 7.81 12.12
CA HIS A 141 6.75 8.58 13.15
C HIS A 141 5.89 8.77 14.40
N PHE A 142 6.54 9.08 15.49
CA PHE A 142 5.90 9.54 16.71
C PHE A 142 6.60 10.77 17.27
N ILE A 143 5.91 11.49 18.13
CA ILE A 143 6.42 12.66 18.80
C ILE A 143 6.63 12.28 20.26
N GLU A 144 7.87 12.37 20.70
CA GLU A 144 8.28 12.12 22.08
C GLU A 144 8.37 13.45 22.82
N ILE A 145 7.70 13.52 23.95
CA ILE A 145 7.77 14.68 24.86
C ILE A 145 8.35 14.19 26.17
N LYS A 146 9.59 14.56 26.45
CA LYS A 146 10.23 14.33 27.73
C LYS A 146 9.70 15.34 28.74
N LEU A 147 9.22 14.88 29.91
CA LEU A 147 8.55 15.69 30.93
C LEU A 147 9.40 15.87 32.18
N ARG A 148 10.42 15.04 32.39
CA ARG A 148 11.29 15.06 33.56
C ARG A 148 12.66 15.65 33.26
N ASP A 149 13.36 16.11 34.29
CA ASP A 149 14.69 16.76 34.30
C ASP A 149 14.75 18.01 33.43
N SER A 150 14.53 17.89 32.15
CA SER A 150 14.43 18.98 31.19
C SER A 150 13.32 18.67 30.20
N LEU A 151 12.50 19.67 29.84
CA LEU A 151 11.51 19.55 28.81
C LEU A 151 12.21 19.44 27.44
N ALA A 152 11.88 18.40 26.70
CA ALA A 152 12.36 18.21 25.34
C ALA A 152 11.27 17.59 24.48
N ILE A 153 11.14 18.06 23.23
CA ILE A 153 10.16 17.56 22.29
C ILE A 153 10.90 17.16 21.02
N ARG A 154 10.72 15.90 20.58
CA ARG A 154 11.40 15.34 19.42
C ARG A 154 10.43 14.59 18.53
N ARG A 155 10.59 14.71 17.24
CA ARG A 155 10.04 13.78 16.27
C ARG A 155 11.00 12.61 16.11
N ILE A 156 10.49 11.43 16.25
CA ILE A 156 11.23 10.18 16.04
C ILE A 156 10.64 9.49 14.83
N ASP A 157 11.45 9.33 13.80
CA ASP A 157 11.06 8.56 12.62
C ASP A 157 11.35 7.07 12.90
N ARG A 158 10.35 6.23 12.62
CA ARG A 158 10.45 4.77 12.83
C ARG A 158 11.23 4.13 11.68
N LYS A 159 11.90 3.04 11.98
CA LYS A 159 12.61 2.27 10.97
C LYS A 159 11.64 1.76 9.91
N VAL A 160 11.89 2.07 8.64
CA VAL A 160 11.12 1.56 7.51
C VAL A 160 11.99 0.58 6.72
N THR A 161 11.52 -0.66 6.62
CA THR A 161 12.15 -1.71 5.82
C THR A 161 11.27 -2.00 4.60
N ILE A 162 11.90 -2.11 3.44
CA ILE A 162 11.26 -2.49 2.20
C ILE A 162 11.63 -3.94 1.92
N VAL A 163 10.62 -4.79 1.78
CA VAL A 163 10.79 -6.22 1.48
C VAL A 163 10.20 -6.49 0.10
N GLU A 164 11.01 -7.01 -0.82
CA GLU A 164 10.51 -7.52 -2.09
C GLU A 164 9.76 -8.82 -1.85
N ARG A 165 8.57 -8.90 -2.43
CA ARG A 165 7.69 -10.06 -2.39
C ARG A 165 7.33 -10.45 -3.81
N GLU A 166 7.11 -11.73 -4.00
CA GLU A 166 6.56 -12.28 -5.24
C GLU A 166 5.49 -13.32 -4.94
N GLY A 167 4.57 -13.47 -5.87
CA GLY A 167 3.50 -14.46 -5.75
C GLY A 167 2.71 -14.59 -7.04
N GLY A 168 2.02 -15.71 -7.18
CA GLY A 168 1.16 -16.00 -8.30
C GLY A 168 0.07 -17.00 -7.92
N GLY A 169 -0.97 -17.07 -8.71
CA GLY A 169 -2.09 -17.99 -8.44
C GLY A 169 -3.09 -18.03 -9.59
N TYR A 170 -4.19 -18.72 -9.34
CA TYR A 170 -5.31 -18.88 -10.25
C TYR A 170 -6.53 -18.18 -9.70
N ILE A 171 -7.39 -17.67 -10.58
CA ILE A 171 -8.69 -17.13 -10.20
C ILE A 171 -9.69 -18.30 -10.07
N LYS A 172 -10.39 -18.34 -8.94
CA LYS A 172 -11.46 -19.28 -8.66
C LYS A 172 -12.80 -18.57 -8.42
N ASN A 173 -12.76 -17.43 -7.72
CA ASN A 173 -13.94 -16.65 -7.38
C ASN A 173 -13.83 -15.21 -7.85
N ASN A 174 -12.91 -14.47 -7.26
CA ASN A 174 -12.65 -13.07 -7.62
C ASN A 174 -11.18 -12.73 -7.34
N LEU A 175 -10.69 -11.65 -7.99
CA LEU A 175 -9.30 -11.28 -7.92
C LEU A 175 -8.81 -11.04 -6.49
N ILE A 176 -9.54 -10.25 -5.69
CA ILE A 176 -9.09 -9.83 -4.36
C ILE A 176 -8.92 -11.03 -3.43
N ASP A 177 -9.97 -11.86 -3.34
CA ASP A 177 -9.97 -13.02 -2.45
C ASP A 177 -8.91 -14.05 -2.85
N ASP A 178 -8.77 -14.31 -4.15
CA ASP A 178 -7.86 -15.36 -4.63
C ASP A 178 -6.40 -14.92 -4.55
N VAL A 179 -6.09 -13.62 -4.76
CA VAL A 179 -4.77 -13.05 -4.49
C VAL A 179 -4.45 -13.13 -2.99
N MET A 180 -5.40 -12.81 -2.10
CA MET A 180 -5.20 -12.92 -0.66
C MET A 180 -5.01 -14.38 -0.20
N LYS A 181 -5.78 -15.32 -0.75
CA LYS A 181 -5.61 -16.77 -0.49
C LYS A 181 -4.25 -17.30 -0.95
N SER A 182 -3.64 -16.67 -1.94
CA SER A 182 -2.27 -16.96 -2.37
C SER A 182 -1.18 -16.39 -1.43
N GLY A 183 -1.55 -15.87 -0.26
CA GLY A 183 -0.64 -15.36 0.77
C GLY A 183 -0.20 -13.90 0.57
N MET A 184 -0.84 -13.17 -0.33
CA MET A 184 -0.52 -11.77 -0.59
C MET A 184 -1.44 -10.83 0.20
N SER A 185 -0.98 -9.59 0.41
CA SER A 185 -1.78 -8.59 1.13
C SER A 185 -2.94 -8.04 0.28
N PHE A 186 -4.00 -7.56 0.95
CA PHE A 186 -5.08 -6.81 0.29
C PHE A 186 -4.55 -5.64 -0.54
N ALA A 187 -3.52 -4.94 -0.05
CA ALA A 187 -2.90 -3.84 -0.78
C ALA A 187 -2.28 -4.28 -2.11
N ALA A 188 -1.65 -5.47 -2.15
CA ALA A 188 -1.12 -6.05 -3.37
C ALA A 188 -2.24 -6.43 -4.36
N ALA A 189 -3.30 -7.08 -3.88
CA ALA A 189 -4.48 -7.42 -4.67
C ALA A 189 -5.16 -6.20 -5.28
N TYR A 190 -5.38 -5.17 -4.46
CA TYR A 190 -5.97 -3.91 -4.91
C TYR A 190 -5.09 -3.18 -5.93
N LYS A 191 -3.75 -3.22 -5.74
CA LYS A 191 -2.82 -2.63 -6.70
C LYS A 191 -2.81 -3.37 -8.03
N LEU A 192 -2.88 -4.69 -7.99
CA LEU A 192 -2.98 -5.54 -9.19
C LEU A 192 -4.24 -5.20 -9.99
N SER A 193 -5.40 -5.04 -9.32
CA SER A 193 -6.64 -4.62 -9.98
C SER A 193 -6.50 -3.25 -10.65
N GLN A 194 -5.90 -2.28 -9.99
CA GLN A 194 -5.69 -0.95 -10.55
C GLN A 194 -4.79 -0.93 -11.80
N ILE A 195 -3.78 -1.81 -11.85
CA ILE A 195 -2.85 -1.89 -12.98
C ILE A 195 -3.56 -2.35 -14.24
N PHE A 196 -4.44 -3.34 -14.12
CA PHE A 196 -5.12 -3.94 -15.26
C PHE A 196 -6.56 -3.45 -15.50
N ASP A 197 -7.05 -2.49 -14.70
CA ASP A 197 -8.44 -1.97 -14.76
C ASP A 197 -8.89 -1.52 -16.16
N TYR A 198 -7.94 -1.04 -16.98
CA TYR A 198 -8.22 -0.62 -18.36
C TYR A 198 -8.08 -1.73 -19.39
N THR A 199 -7.53 -2.87 -18.99
CA THR A 199 -7.16 -3.95 -19.92
C THR A 199 -8.06 -5.16 -19.72
N ILE A 200 -8.45 -5.44 -18.47
CA ILE A 200 -9.20 -6.62 -18.06
C ILE A 200 -10.54 -6.20 -17.46
N ASP A 201 -11.60 -6.89 -17.86
CA ASP A 201 -12.91 -6.76 -17.25
C ASP A 201 -13.02 -7.72 -16.05
N PHE A 202 -12.74 -7.20 -14.86
CA PHE A 202 -12.75 -7.97 -13.62
C PHE A 202 -14.14 -8.47 -13.18
N PHE A 203 -15.21 -8.00 -13.83
CA PHE A 203 -16.56 -8.55 -13.61
C PHE A 203 -16.82 -9.84 -14.40
N HIS A 204 -15.97 -10.17 -15.38
CA HIS A 204 -16.12 -11.33 -16.25
C HIS A 204 -14.84 -12.19 -16.26
N LEU A 205 -14.17 -12.32 -15.12
CA LEU A 205 -13.06 -13.23 -14.95
C LEU A 205 -13.50 -14.65 -15.19
N GLN A 206 -12.59 -15.47 -15.72
CA GLN A 206 -12.83 -16.89 -15.96
C GLN A 206 -12.16 -17.71 -14.86
N GLU A 207 -12.72 -18.85 -14.54
CA GLU A 207 -12.04 -19.84 -13.73
C GLU A 207 -10.72 -20.24 -14.44
N ASP A 208 -9.64 -20.33 -13.65
CA ASP A 208 -8.27 -20.59 -14.10
C ASP A 208 -7.58 -19.45 -14.87
N ASP A 209 -8.16 -18.25 -14.95
CA ASP A 209 -7.35 -17.05 -15.25
C ASP A 209 -6.18 -16.98 -14.26
N LYS A 210 -5.01 -16.50 -14.69
CA LYS A 210 -3.78 -16.60 -13.91
C LYS A 210 -3.20 -15.23 -13.63
N PHE A 211 -2.55 -15.08 -12.50
CA PHE A 211 -1.82 -13.86 -12.15
C PHE A 211 -0.47 -14.16 -11.54
N LYS A 212 0.48 -13.22 -11.70
CA LYS A 212 1.76 -13.17 -11.01
C LYS A 212 2.09 -11.72 -10.70
N ILE A 213 2.85 -11.49 -9.63
CA ILE A 213 3.22 -10.14 -9.21
C ILE A 213 4.57 -10.17 -8.49
N ILE A 214 5.39 -9.14 -8.74
CA ILE A 214 6.59 -8.80 -7.97
C ILE A 214 6.38 -7.40 -7.42
N TYR A 215 6.51 -7.23 -6.11
CA TYR A 215 6.19 -5.97 -5.46
C TYR A 215 7.02 -5.72 -4.21
N ASP A 216 7.23 -4.45 -3.89
CA ASP A 216 7.81 -4.02 -2.63
C ASP A 216 6.71 -3.78 -1.60
N GLU A 217 6.85 -4.37 -0.42
CA GLU A 217 6.02 -4.13 0.75
C GLU A 217 6.81 -3.36 1.80
N ARG A 218 6.16 -2.41 2.46
CA ARG A 218 6.78 -1.62 3.52
C ARG A 218 6.42 -2.17 4.88
N TYR A 219 7.44 -2.33 5.71
CA TYR A 219 7.29 -2.68 7.11
C TYR A 219 7.87 -1.58 7.98
N VAL A 220 7.18 -1.27 9.06
CA VAL A 220 7.65 -0.37 10.11
C VAL A 220 8.11 -1.23 11.29
N ASP A 221 9.30 -0.92 11.81
CA ASP A 221 9.98 -1.69 12.86
C ASP A 221 10.02 -3.21 12.55
N ASP A 222 10.25 -3.54 11.28
CA ASP A 222 10.41 -4.89 10.72
C ASP A 222 9.18 -5.82 10.85
N THR A 223 8.14 -5.42 11.57
CA THR A 223 6.99 -6.28 11.89
C THR A 223 5.64 -5.73 11.44
N ILE A 224 5.46 -4.42 11.44
CA ILE A 224 4.18 -3.78 11.18
C ILE A 224 4.06 -3.48 9.68
N ASN A 225 3.17 -4.19 8.99
CA ASN A 225 2.89 -3.90 7.58
C ASN A 225 2.27 -2.51 7.45
N ALA A 226 2.94 -1.62 6.71
CA ALA A 226 2.49 -0.24 6.50
C ALA A 226 1.33 -0.12 5.49
N GLY A 227 0.82 -1.24 4.96
CA GLY A 227 -0.29 -1.26 3.99
C GLY A 227 0.01 -0.60 2.64
N SER A 228 1.27 -0.25 2.38
CA SER A 228 1.69 0.41 1.15
C SER A 228 2.53 -0.53 0.28
N VAL A 229 2.13 -0.67 -0.98
CA VAL A 229 2.73 -1.58 -1.93
C VAL A 229 3.14 -0.82 -3.19
N ARG A 230 4.34 -1.11 -3.69
CA ARG A 230 4.80 -0.68 -5.02
C ARG A 230 5.03 -1.90 -5.89
N VAL A 231 4.14 -2.15 -6.83
CA VAL A 231 4.30 -3.25 -7.80
C VAL A 231 5.40 -2.89 -8.79
N LYS A 232 6.38 -3.79 -8.95
CA LYS A 232 7.46 -3.67 -9.94
C LYS A 232 7.07 -4.29 -11.27
N ALA A 233 6.47 -5.49 -11.20
CA ALA A 233 5.99 -6.23 -12.37
C ALA A 233 4.73 -7.00 -12.02
N ALA A 234 3.83 -7.10 -12.98
CA ALA A 234 2.62 -7.89 -12.87
C ALA A 234 2.32 -8.62 -14.18
N PHE A 235 1.74 -9.80 -14.06
CA PHE A 235 1.25 -10.60 -15.15
C PHE A 235 -0.18 -11.02 -14.86
N PHE A 236 -1.03 -11.01 -15.87
CA PHE A 236 -2.37 -11.53 -15.82
C PHE A 236 -2.69 -12.27 -17.13
N GLU A 237 -3.20 -13.48 -17.05
CA GLU A 237 -3.75 -14.20 -18.20
C GLU A 237 -5.27 -14.20 -18.07
N HIS A 238 -5.96 -13.65 -19.06
CA HIS A 238 -7.42 -13.61 -19.13
C HIS A 238 -7.89 -14.19 -20.46
N LYS A 239 -8.73 -15.22 -20.40
CA LYS A 239 -9.21 -15.95 -21.60
C LYS A 239 -8.07 -16.46 -22.48
N GLY A 240 -7.00 -16.97 -21.88
CA GLY A 240 -5.81 -17.46 -22.58
C GLY A 240 -4.91 -16.38 -23.18
N LYS A 241 -5.23 -15.08 -23.00
CA LYS A 241 -4.40 -13.98 -23.47
C LYS A 241 -3.54 -13.42 -22.35
N PRO A 242 -2.19 -13.41 -22.50
CA PRO A 242 -1.28 -12.84 -21.53
C PRO A 242 -1.25 -11.32 -21.59
N TYR A 243 -1.15 -10.68 -20.43
CA TYR A 243 -0.95 -9.26 -20.24
C TYR A 243 0.16 -9.04 -19.23
N TYR A 244 1.14 -8.22 -19.58
CA TYR A 244 2.27 -7.86 -18.73
C TYR A 244 2.20 -6.37 -18.38
N ALA A 245 2.64 -6.03 -17.19
CA ALA A 245 2.76 -4.65 -16.74
C ALA A 245 4.03 -4.47 -15.91
N PHE A 246 4.89 -3.51 -16.30
CA PHE A 246 6.15 -3.21 -15.64
C PHE A 246 6.17 -1.74 -15.23
N HIS A 247 6.46 -1.47 -13.96
CA HIS A 247 6.58 -0.10 -13.48
C HIS A 247 7.92 0.48 -13.89
N PHE A 248 7.89 1.46 -14.78
CA PHE A 248 9.09 2.15 -15.26
C PHE A 248 9.03 3.64 -14.96
N GLN A 249 10.13 4.16 -14.45
CA GLN A 249 10.32 5.57 -14.17
C GLN A 249 11.59 6.04 -14.87
N SER A 250 11.42 6.86 -15.91
CA SER A 250 12.54 7.35 -16.71
C SER A 250 13.39 8.40 -16.01
N ASP A 251 12.77 9.15 -15.09
CA ASP A 251 13.35 10.27 -14.37
C ASP A 251 12.71 10.38 -12.97
N THR A 252 13.53 10.60 -11.95
CA THR A 252 13.09 10.71 -10.56
C THR A 252 12.18 11.91 -10.30
N THR A 253 12.19 12.92 -11.19
CA THR A 253 11.34 14.11 -11.12
C THR A 253 9.94 13.89 -11.68
N LYS A 254 9.72 12.79 -12.44
CA LYS A 254 8.45 12.44 -13.06
C LYS A 254 7.85 11.21 -12.41
N ALA A 255 6.54 11.18 -12.28
CA ALA A 255 5.84 9.98 -11.84
C ALA A 255 6.09 8.84 -12.85
N GLY A 256 6.43 7.65 -12.33
CA GLY A 256 6.54 6.45 -13.15
C GLY A 256 5.17 5.96 -13.64
N GLY A 257 5.16 5.06 -14.61
CA GLY A 257 3.96 4.43 -15.15
C GLY A 257 4.14 2.93 -15.36
N TYR A 258 3.03 2.24 -15.60
CA TYR A 258 3.05 0.84 -16.00
C TYR A 258 3.01 0.73 -17.51
N TYR A 259 3.89 -0.09 -18.07
CA TYR A 259 4.04 -0.34 -19.51
C TYR A 259 4.03 -1.85 -19.77
N ASP A 260 3.51 -2.24 -20.93
CA ASP A 260 3.59 -3.64 -21.39
C ASP A 260 5.02 -4.01 -21.82
N GLU A 261 5.24 -5.25 -22.21
CA GLU A 261 6.54 -5.76 -22.66
C GLU A 261 7.09 -5.05 -23.91
N ASN A 262 6.26 -4.33 -24.65
CA ASN A 262 6.62 -3.56 -25.85
C ASN A 262 6.87 -2.07 -25.55
N GLY A 263 6.62 -1.64 -24.32
CA GLY A 263 6.73 -0.26 -23.89
C GLY A 263 5.48 0.58 -24.15
N ASN A 264 4.32 -0.04 -24.35
CA ASN A 264 3.05 0.68 -24.41
C ASN A 264 2.51 0.89 -22.98
N MET A 265 2.06 2.10 -22.66
CA MET A 265 1.53 2.42 -21.35
C MET A 265 0.24 1.63 -21.07
N MET A 266 0.13 0.97 -19.92
CA MET A 266 -1.05 0.19 -19.55
C MET A 266 -2.29 1.07 -19.26
N LYS A 267 -2.09 2.33 -18.95
CA LYS A 267 -3.14 3.28 -18.62
C LYS A 267 -3.67 3.92 -19.91
N ARG A 268 -4.94 3.73 -20.23
CA ARG A 268 -5.58 4.46 -21.32
C ARG A 268 -5.53 5.97 -21.05
N MET A 269 -5.38 6.75 -22.11
CA MET A 269 -5.35 8.21 -22.00
C MET A 269 -6.61 8.75 -21.34
N PHE A 270 -7.77 8.12 -21.59
CA PHE A 270 -9.07 8.53 -21.03
C PHE A 270 -9.79 7.38 -20.32
N LEU A 271 -10.42 7.70 -19.18
CA LEU A 271 -11.43 6.85 -18.56
C LEU A 271 -12.61 6.66 -19.50
N LYS A 272 -13.28 5.52 -19.43
CA LYS A 272 -14.52 5.25 -20.20
C LYS A 272 -15.68 6.17 -19.80
N SER A 273 -15.68 6.66 -18.56
CA SER A 273 -16.73 7.47 -17.96
C SER A 273 -16.15 8.44 -16.92
N PRO A 274 -16.76 9.61 -16.70
CA PRO A 274 -16.43 10.51 -15.61
C PRO A 274 -16.99 10.07 -14.25
N LEU A 275 -17.77 8.98 -14.19
CA LEU A 275 -18.42 8.46 -12.99
C LEU A 275 -18.12 6.97 -12.82
N ASP A 276 -17.98 6.51 -11.58
CA ASP A 276 -17.76 5.08 -11.25
C ASP A 276 -19.06 4.27 -11.44
N ILE A 277 -20.22 4.84 -11.05
CA ILE A 277 -21.56 4.22 -11.19
C ILE A 277 -22.47 5.21 -11.90
N PHE A 278 -23.08 4.79 -13.00
CA PHE A 278 -23.91 5.68 -13.82
C PHE A 278 -24.89 4.92 -14.71
N ARG A 279 -25.85 5.69 -15.26
CA ARG A 279 -26.69 5.29 -16.40
C ARG A 279 -26.60 6.36 -17.48
N ILE A 280 -26.33 6.00 -18.74
CA ILE A 280 -26.39 6.94 -19.85
C ILE A 280 -27.88 7.23 -20.14
N THR A 281 -28.26 8.50 -20.05
CA THR A 281 -29.64 8.97 -20.28
C THR A 281 -29.79 9.72 -21.58
N SER A 282 -28.69 10.24 -22.15
CA SER A 282 -28.70 10.86 -23.46
C SER A 282 -27.35 10.80 -24.13
N HIS A 283 -27.36 10.47 -25.42
CA HIS A 283 -26.18 10.41 -26.26
C HIS A 283 -25.92 11.73 -26.99
N TYR A 284 -24.71 11.87 -27.53
CA TYR A 284 -24.33 12.94 -28.44
C TYR A 284 -25.17 12.88 -29.72
N GLY A 285 -25.63 14.03 -30.20
CA GLY A 285 -26.36 14.14 -31.48
C GLY A 285 -27.57 15.03 -31.44
N MET A 286 -28.36 15.06 -32.55
CA MET A 286 -29.59 15.80 -32.61
C MET A 286 -30.70 15.11 -31.82
N ARG A 287 -31.36 15.85 -30.90
CA ARG A 287 -32.47 15.33 -30.13
C ARG A 287 -33.54 16.40 -29.88
N TYR A 288 -34.76 15.97 -29.54
CA TYR A 288 -35.78 16.88 -29.02
C TYR A 288 -35.36 17.36 -27.64
N HIS A 289 -35.28 18.70 -27.48
CA HIS A 289 -34.83 19.29 -26.23
C HIS A 289 -35.97 19.37 -25.22
N PRO A 290 -35.89 18.72 -24.04
CA PRO A 290 -37.03 18.59 -23.13
C PRO A 290 -37.53 19.92 -22.54
N ILE A 291 -36.64 20.93 -22.40
CA ILE A 291 -36.99 22.24 -21.85
C ILE A 291 -37.36 23.24 -22.96
N LEU A 292 -36.66 23.18 -24.10
CA LEU A 292 -36.86 24.16 -25.19
C LEU A 292 -37.89 23.71 -26.22
N HIS A 293 -38.44 22.48 -26.08
CA HIS A 293 -39.47 21.89 -26.95
C HIS A 293 -39.19 22.01 -28.45
N ARG A 294 -37.94 21.84 -28.86
CA ARG A 294 -37.50 21.87 -30.27
C ARG A 294 -36.31 20.94 -30.52
N MET A 295 -36.10 20.58 -31.78
CA MET A 295 -34.88 19.84 -32.17
C MET A 295 -33.64 20.70 -31.89
N LYS A 296 -32.67 20.13 -31.15
CA LYS A 296 -31.44 20.80 -30.80
C LYS A 296 -30.29 19.78 -30.72
N GLY A 297 -29.10 20.19 -31.13
CA GLY A 297 -27.89 19.42 -30.97
C GLY A 297 -27.53 19.29 -29.49
N HIS A 298 -27.33 18.06 -29.05
CA HIS A 298 -26.69 17.71 -27.76
C HIS A 298 -25.26 17.33 -28.02
N PHE A 299 -24.33 18.22 -27.68
CA PHE A 299 -22.89 18.05 -27.93
C PHE A 299 -22.16 17.47 -26.74
N GLY A 300 -22.75 16.46 -26.08
CA GLY A 300 -22.21 15.73 -24.95
C GLY A 300 -22.93 14.41 -24.74
N THR A 301 -22.48 13.67 -23.75
CA THR A 301 -23.14 12.45 -23.26
C THR A 301 -23.57 12.70 -21.82
N ASP A 302 -24.84 12.40 -21.49
CA ASP A 302 -25.41 12.60 -20.16
C ASP A 302 -25.33 11.32 -19.35
N TYR A 303 -24.54 11.38 -18.26
CA TYR A 303 -24.35 10.31 -17.30
C TYR A 303 -25.15 10.64 -16.02
N ALA A 304 -26.28 9.97 -15.82
CA ALA A 304 -27.12 10.16 -14.64
C ALA A 304 -26.58 9.39 -13.44
N ALA A 305 -26.53 10.07 -12.30
CA ALA A 305 -26.18 9.54 -10.99
C ALA A 305 -26.78 10.42 -9.88
N PRO A 306 -26.91 9.94 -8.64
CA PRO A 306 -27.40 10.75 -7.53
C PRO A 306 -26.60 12.04 -7.32
N THR A 307 -27.28 13.10 -6.88
CA THR A 307 -26.60 14.35 -6.50
C THR A 307 -25.54 14.08 -5.44
N GLY A 308 -24.36 14.69 -5.61
CA GLY A 308 -23.22 14.48 -4.70
C GLY A 308 -22.27 13.34 -5.10
N THR A 309 -22.62 12.53 -6.12
CA THR A 309 -21.69 11.52 -6.66
C THR A 309 -20.40 12.20 -7.17
N PRO A 310 -19.20 11.69 -6.83
CA PRO A 310 -17.94 12.26 -7.30
C PRO A 310 -17.81 12.20 -8.82
N ILE A 311 -17.46 13.34 -9.43
CA ILE A 311 -17.12 13.45 -10.85
C ILE A 311 -15.59 13.43 -10.96
N ARG A 312 -15.05 12.50 -11.76
CA ARG A 312 -13.62 12.32 -11.96
C ARG A 312 -13.14 12.94 -13.26
N ALA A 313 -11.91 13.49 -13.23
CA ALA A 313 -11.19 13.85 -14.44
C ALA A 313 -10.93 12.60 -15.29
N THR A 314 -11.45 12.56 -16.52
CA THR A 314 -11.29 11.36 -17.38
C THR A 314 -9.87 11.18 -17.90
N ALA A 315 -9.04 12.23 -17.91
CA ALA A 315 -7.61 12.17 -18.19
C ALA A 315 -6.85 13.21 -17.35
N SER A 316 -5.54 13.05 -17.22
CA SER A 316 -4.67 14.05 -16.60
C SER A 316 -4.62 15.31 -17.46
N GLY A 317 -4.51 16.49 -16.84
CA GLY A 317 -4.46 17.74 -17.57
C GLY A 317 -4.54 18.98 -16.68
N THR A 318 -4.65 20.14 -17.30
CA THR A 318 -4.77 21.43 -16.60
C THR A 318 -6.20 21.97 -16.73
N VAL A 319 -6.78 22.36 -15.62
CA VAL A 319 -8.10 22.99 -15.57
C VAL A 319 -8.03 24.37 -16.23
N THR A 320 -8.67 24.52 -17.38
CA THR A 320 -8.72 25.79 -18.12
C THR A 320 -9.85 26.69 -17.67
N GLN A 321 -10.96 26.08 -17.23
CA GLN A 321 -12.14 26.80 -16.74
C GLN A 321 -12.76 26.04 -15.56
N ALA A 322 -13.19 26.78 -14.55
CA ALA A 322 -14.01 26.30 -13.44
C ALA A 322 -14.91 27.46 -13.00
N GLY A 323 -16.22 27.29 -13.11
CA GLY A 323 -17.16 28.40 -12.86
C GLY A 323 -18.62 28.04 -13.17
N TYR A 324 -19.47 29.05 -13.28
CA TYR A 324 -20.91 28.95 -13.57
C TYR A 324 -21.26 29.58 -14.92
N GLY A 325 -22.16 28.93 -15.65
CA GLY A 325 -22.78 29.46 -16.87
C GLY A 325 -24.27 29.14 -16.89
N SER A 326 -25.11 30.05 -17.41
CA SER A 326 -26.57 29.89 -17.36
C SER A 326 -27.07 28.58 -17.98
N GLY A 327 -26.44 28.10 -19.06
CA GLY A 327 -26.78 26.83 -19.68
C GLY A 327 -26.03 25.64 -19.08
N ASN A 328 -24.79 25.80 -18.77
CA ASN A 328 -23.89 24.72 -18.30
C ASN A 328 -24.04 24.44 -16.79
N GLY A 329 -24.64 25.35 -16.02
CA GLY A 329 -24.58 25.32 -14.57
C GLY A 329 -23.15 25.47 -14.07
N ASN A 330 -22.83 24.89 -12.93
CA ASN A 330 -21.45 24.76 -12.46
C ASN A 330 -20.70 23.75 -13.37
N TYR A 331 -19.53 24.13 -13.83
CA TYR A 331 -18.76 23.30 -14.75
C TYR A 331 -17.26 23.41 -14.54
N VAL A 332 -16.55 22.38 -14.99
CA VAL A 332 -15.10 22.33 -15.11
C VAL A 332 -14.72 21.96 -16.54
N LYS A 333 -13.72 22.64 -17.12
CA LYS A 333 -13.11 22.31 -18.41
C LYS A 333 -11.64 22.03 -18.21
N ILE A 334 -11.14 20.93 -18.78
CA ILE A 334 -9.77 20.47 -18.65
C ILE A 334 -9.13 20.35 -20.04
N ARG A 335 -7.93 20.88 -20.19
CA ARG A 335 -7.08 20.64 -21.35
C ARG A 335 -6.08 19.55 -21.00
N HIS A 336 -6.10 18.45 -21.76
CA HIS A 336 -5.25 17.29 -21.55
C HIS A 336 -3.92 17.43 -22.27
N ASP A 337 -3.99 17.85 -23.52
CA ASP A 337 -2.82 18.13 -24.38
C ASP A 337 -3.18 19.17 -25.47
N LYS A 338 -2.41 19.19 -26.58
CA LYS A 338 -2.67 20.06 -27.72
C LYS A 338 -3.91 19.64 -28.54
N THR A 339 -4.34 18.38 -28.40
CA THR A 339 -5.38 17.74 -29.20
C THR A 339 -6.70 17.64 -28.47
N TYR A 340 -6.68 17.33 -27.16
CA TYR A 340 -7.88 16.92 -26.43
C TYR A 340 -8.23 17.85 -25.27
N GLU A 341 -9.53 18.16 -25.15
CA GLU A 341 -10.13 18.84 -23.99
C GLU A 341 -11.42 18.13 -23.59
N THR A 342 -11.76 18.18 -22.29
CA THR A 342 -13.03 17.68 -21.76
C THR A 342 -13.71 18.73 -20.90
N GLN A 343 -15.05 18.62 -20.78
CA GLN A 343 -15.85 19.51 -19.94
C GLN A 343 -16.94 18.71 -19.23
N TYR A 344 -17.19 19.06 -17.99
CA TYR A 344 -18.10 18.39 -17.08
C TYR A 344 -19.08 19.41 -16.52
N LEU A 345 -20.38 19.26 -16.78
CA LEU A 345 -21.41 20.25 -16.53
C LEU A 345 -22.37 19.82 -15.42
N HIS A 346 -23.21 20.77 -15.02
CA HIS A 346 -24.34 20.61 -14.09
C HIS A 346 -23.96 20.22 -12.66
N MET A 347 -22.73 20.50 -12.25
CA MET A 347 -22.22 20.14 -10.93
C MET A 347 -23.01 20.80 -9.79
N SER A 348 -23.22 20.08 -8.69
CA SER A 348 -23.69 20.68 -7.42
C SER A 348 -22.56 21.47 -6.74
N LYS A 349 -21.32 21.00 -6.87
CA LYS A 349 -20.14 21.62 -6.28
C LYS A 349 -18.93 21.45 -7.18
N ILE A 350 -18.19 22.54 -7.41
CA ILE A 350 -16.88 22.51 -8.06
C ILE A 350 -15.81 22.31 -6.98
N ILE A 351 -14.87 21.40 -7.21
CA ILE A 351 -13.74 21.09 -6.32
C ILE A 351 -12.43 21.58 -6.94
N ALA A 352 -12.23 21.34 -8.23
CA ALA A 352 -11.03 21.75 -8.95
C ALA A 352 -11.02 23.27 -9.22
N ARG A 353 -9.83 23.86 -9.30
CA ARG A 353 -9.63 25.31 -9.53
C ARG A 353 -8.97 25.56 -10.89
N LYS A 354 -9.31 26.68 -11.54
CA LYS A 354 -8.64 27.11 -12.76
C LYS A 354 -7.13 27.21 -12.55
N GLY A 355 -6.35 26.70 -13.49
CA GLY A 355 -4.89 26.59 -13.44
C GLY A 355 -4.36 25.36 -12.68
N GLN A 356 -5.20 24.63 -11.96
CA GLN A 356 -4.82 23.41 -11.26
C GLN A 356 -4.49 22.30 -12.25
N HIS A 357 -3.36 21.59 -12.05
CA HIS A 357 -3.12 20.30 -12.68
C HIS A 357 -3.89 19.22 -11.93
N VAL A 358 -4.60 18.38 -12.66
CA VAL A 358 -5.35 17.23 -12.13
C VAL A 358 -4.85 15.96 -12.80
N SER A 359 -4.77 14.89 -12.04
CA SER A 359 -4.49 13.55 -12.54
C SER A 359 -5.76 12.86 -13.01
N GLN A 360 -5.64 11.90 -13.93
CA GLN A 360 -6.75 11.04 -14.30
C GLN A 360 -7.30 10.33 -13.06
N GLY A 361 -8.62 10.38 -12.87
CA GLY A 361 -9.32 9.83 -11.70
C GLY A 361 -9.50 10.80 -10.54
N ASP A 362 -8.83 11.96 -10.52
CA ASP A 362 -9.03 12.97 -9.47
C ASP A 362 -10.47 13.47 -9.45
N VAL A 363 -11.02 13.68 -8.24
CA VAL A 363 -12.35 14.25 -8.05
C VAL A 363 -12.31 15.75 -8.31
N ILE A 364 -12.99 16.19 -9.38
CA ILE A 364 -13.02 17.59 -9.84
C ILE A 364 -14.30 18.34 -9.47
N GLY A 365 -15.33 17.63 -9.07
CA GLY A 365 -16.63 18.16 -8.66
C GLY A 365 -17.60 17.07 -8.25
N LEU A 366 -18.83 17.45 -7.95
CA LEU A 366 -19.91 16.55 -7.54
C LEU A 366 -21.10 16.68 -8.48
N VAL A 367 -21.75 15.57 -8.82
CA VAL A 367 -22.99 15.53 -9.63
C VAL A 367 -24.06 16.45 -9.04
N GLY A 368 -24.76 17.17 -9.89
CA GLY A 368 -25.86 18.05 -9.54
C GLY A 368 -26.86 18.19 -10.67
N SER A 369 -27.64 19.26 -10.60
CA SER A 369 -28.69 19.62 -11.59
C SER A 369 -28.72 21.14 -11.79
N THR A 370 -27.54 21.81 -11.78
CA THR A 370 -27.44 23.26 -11.97
C THR A 370 -27.48 23.64 -13.45
N GLY A 371 -27.96 24.86 -13.77
CA GLY A 371 -28.15 25.33 -15.14
C GLY A 371 -29.34 24.69 -15.85
N LEU A 372 -29.25 24.41 -17.16
CA LEU A 372 -30.31 23.79 -17.95
C LEU A 372 -30.27 22.26 -17.84
N ALA A 373 -30.59 21.73 -16.66
CA ALA A 373 -30.69 20.31 -16.38
C ALA A 373 -32.08 19.92 -15.90
N THR A 374 -32.58 18.75 -16.31
CA THR A 374 -33.90 18.22 -15.92
C THR A 374 -33.85 17.29 -14.72
N GLY A 375 -32.67 16.90 -14.30
CA GLY A 375 -32.43 16.01 -13.18
C GLY A 375 -30.92 15.81 -12.93
N PRO A 376 -30.53 15.13 -11.84
CA PRO A 376 -29.14 14.95 -11.48
C PRO A 376 -28.35 14.11 -12.51
N HIS A 377 -27.36 14.76 -13.15
CA HIS A 377 -26.46 14.11 -14.11
C HIS A 377 -25.20 14.94 -14.32
N VAL A 378 -24.18 14.37 -14.95
CA VAL A 378 -23.08 15.11 -15.56
C VAL A 378 -23.22 15.04 -17.07
N CYS A 379 -23.28 16.18 -17.74
CA CYS A 379 -23.14 16.26 -19.20
C CYS A 379 -21.66 16.34 -19.50
N TYR A 380 -21.11 15.24 -20.08
CA TYR A 380 -19.72 15.10 -20.43
C TYR A 380 -19.50 15.47 -21.89
N ARG A 381 -18.65 16.46 -22.14
CA ARG A 381 -18.31 16.95 -23.46
C ARG A 381 -16.86 16.71 -23.77
N PHE A 382 -16.56 16.41 -25.03
CA PHE A 382 -15.25 16.03 -25.50
C PHE A 382 -14.86 16.80 -26.77
N TRP A 383 -13.64 17.32 -26.83
CA TRP A 383 -13.10 18.02 -28.00
C TRP A 383 -11.84 17.32 -28.49
N LYS A 384 -11.72 17.24 -29.83
CA LYS A 384 -10.51 16.85 -30.55
C LYS A 384 -10.16 17.96 -31.52
N ASN A 385 -8.96 18.53 -31.41
CA ASN A 385 -8.50 19.66 -32.24
C ASN A 385 -9.50 20.83 -32.26
N GLY A 386 -10.09 21.16 -31.13
CA GLY A 386 -11.07 22.25 -30.99
C GLY A 386 -12.49 21.94 -31.48
N VAL A 387 -12.75 20.76 -32.05
CA VAL A 387 -14.09 20.32 -32.52
C VAL A 387 -14.71 19.39 -31.49
N GLN A 388 -15.98 19.62 -31.14
CA GLN A 388 -16.74 18.70 -30.29
C GLN A 388 -17.06 17.41 -31.03
N ILE A 389 -16.78 16.28 -30.40
CA ILE A 389 -17.01 14.95 -30.95
C ILE A 389 -17.73 14.05 -29.94
N ASP A 390 -18.26 12.93 -30.43
CA ASP A 390 -18.83 11.89 -29.60
C ASP A 390 -17.71 10.96 -29.08
N PRO A 391 -17.37 11.01 -27.77
CA PRO A 391 -16.28 10.22 -27.24
C PRO A 391 -16.56 8.71 -27.28
N LEU A 392 -17.85 8.29 -27.35
CA LEU A 392 -18.23 6.88 -27.43
C LEU A 392 -17.99 6.27 -28.82
N LYS A 393 -17.92 7.10 -29.86
CA LYS A 393 -17.65 6.70 -31.25
C LYS A 393 -16.20 6.94 -31.66
N GLU A 394 -15.48 7.80 -30.95
CA GLU A 394 -14.07 8.10 -31.22
C GLU A 394 -13.19 6.94 -30.82
N LYS A 395 -12.28 6.55 -31.71
CA LYS A 395 -11.15 5.70 -31.36
C LYS A 395 -10.16 6.54 -30.57
N LEU A 396 -10.38 6.61 -29.25
CA LEU A 396 -9.46 7.30 -28.36
C LEU A 396 -8.10 6.62 -28.41
N PRO A 397 -6.99 7.38 -28.31
CA PRO A 397 -5.66 6.80 -28.35
C PRO A 397 -5.55 5.68 -27.31
N GLU A 398 -5.20 4.50 -27.78
CA GLU A 398 -4.63 3.49 -26.90
C GLU A 398 -3.37 4.08 -26.29
N ALA A 399 -2.97 3.56 -25.16
CA ALA A 399 -1.91 4.09 -24.33
C ALA A 399 -0.71 4.63 -25.12
N THR A 400 -0.18 5.78 -24.68
CA THR A 400 0.99 6.41 -25.30
C THR A 400 2.19 5.48 -25.19
N PRO A 401 2.84 5.08 -26.28
CA PRO A 401 4.08 4.31 -26.19
C PRO A 401 5.16 5.14 -25.51
N ILE A 402 6.09 4.45 -24.84
CA ILE A 402 7.27 5.08 -24.29
C ILE A 402 8.02 5.85 -25.37
N ASP A 403 8.60 7.00 -25.03
CA ASP A 403 9.42 7.76 -25.96
C ASP A 403 10.46 6.86 -26.63
N GLY A 404 10.59 6.95 -27.96
CA GLY A 404 11.50 6.12 -28.73
C GLY A 404 12.94 6.18 -28.24
N ALA A 405 13.40 7.34 -27.74
CA ALA A 405 14.73 7.51 -27.15
C ALA A 405 14.90 6.72 -25.84
N LEU A 406 13.82 6.48 -25.10
CA LEU A 406 13.84 5.72 -23.84
C LEU A 406 13.61 4.22 -24.04
N LYS A 407 13.17 3.79 -25.21
CA LYS A 407 12.83 2.40 -25.50
C LYS A 407 13.99 1.42 -25.28
N PRO A 408 15.24 1.69 -25.71
CA PRO A 408 16.38 0.79 -25.43
C PRO A 408 16.60 0.61 -23.93
N ARG A 409 16.59 1.69 -23.14
CA ARG A 409 16.74 1.65 -21.69
C ARG A 409 15.59 0.91 -21.00
N TYR A 410 14.37 1.07 -21.53
CA TYR A 410 13.23 0.32 -21.06
C TYR A 410 13.40 -1.18 -21.31
N MET A 411 13.81 -1.60 -22.50
CA MET A 411 14.02 -3.01 -22.85
C MET A 411 15.12 -3.66 -22.01
N GLU A 412 16.19 -2.93 -21.72
CA GLU A 412 17.26 -3.39 -20.82
C GLU A 412 16.72 -3.62 -19.39
N PHE A 413 15.87 -2.73 -18.90
CA PHE A 413 15.21 -2.83 -17.59
C PHE A 413 14.18 -3.96 -17.54
N VAL A 414 13.32 -4.09 -18.54
CA VAL A 414 12.17 -5.01 -18.50
C VAL A 414 12.57 -6.46 -18.73
N THR A 415 13.60 -6.74 -19.54
CA THR A 415 13.98 -8.10 -19.94
C THR A 415 14.31 -9.00 -18.73
N PRO A 416 15.21 -8.61 -17.80
CA PRO A 416 15.50 -9.44 -16.62
C PRO A 416 14.29 -9.54 -15.67
N LEU A 417 13.53 -8.46 -15.51
CA LEU A 417 12.37 -8.41 -14.63
C LEU A 417 11.21 -9.30 -15.16
N LYS A 418 11.02 -9.34 -16.48
CA LYS A 418 10.08 -10.28 -17.12
C LYS A 418 10.48 -11.73 -16.88
N LYS A 419 11.77 -12.06 -17.01
CA LYS A 419 12.28 -13.39 -16.74
C LYS A 419 12.04 -13.81 -15.28
N GLN A 420 12.26 -12.89 -14.33
CA GLN A 420 11.95 -13.12 -12.91
C GLN A 420 10.44 -13.37 -12.71
N LEU A 421 9.58 -12.52 -13.28
CA LEU A 421 8.14 -12.64 -13.17
C LEU A 421 7.62 -13.96 -13.77
N ASP A 422 8.15 -14.37 -14.93
CA ASP A 422 7.77 -15.63 -15.57
C ASP A 422 8.14 -16.85 -14.72
N ALA A 423 9.23 -16.75 -13.93
CA ALA A 423 9.70 -17.81 -13.04
C ALA A 423 8.91 -17.90 -11.71
N VAL A 424 8.10 -16.88 -11.36
CA VAL A 424 7.26 -16.91 -10.16
C VAL A 424 6.32 -18.12 -10.21
N PRO A 425 6.30 -18.99 -9.18
CA PRO A 425 5.40 -20.15 -9.18
C PRO A 425 3.95 -19.72 -8.95
N TYR A 426 3.01 -20.52 -9.49
CA TYR A 426 1.61 -20.42 -9.11
C TYR A 426 1.37 -21.15 -7.79
N ALA A 427 0.84 -20.47 -6.78
CA ALA A 427 0.46 -21.12 -5.53
C ALA A 427 -0.71 -22.08 -5.78
N ASN A 428 -0.59 -23.31 -5.30
CA ASN A 428 -1.71 -24.24 -5.25
C ASN A 428 -2.66 -23.77 -4.14
N ILE A 429 -3.81 -23.24 -4.50
CA ILE A 429 -4.87 -22.95 -3.55
C ILE A 429 -5.38 -24.29 -3.04
N GLN A 430 -4.89 -24.76 -1.89
CA GLN A 430 -5.54 -25.85 -1.18
C GLN A 430 -6.89 -25.33 -0.71
N THR A 431 -7.96 -25.84 -1.31
CA THR A 431 -9.31 -25.71 -0.78
C THR A 431 -9.33 -26.41 0.58
N THR A 432 -9.19 -25.69 1.66
CA THR A 432 -9.60 -26.16 2.98
C THR A 432 -11.13 -26.23 2.92
N GLU A 433 -11.65 -27.39 2.54
CA GLU A 433 -13.04 -27.73 2.82
C GLU A 433 -13.24 -27.64 4.33
N THR A 434 -13.89 -26.58 4.76
CA THR A 434 -14.42 -26.50 6.11
C THR A 434 -15.55 -27.49 6.18
N THR A 435 -15.27 -28.72 6.59
CA THR A 435 -16.29 -29.65 7.03
C THR A 435 -17.00 -29.00 8.21
N SER A 436 -18.15 -28.40 7.93
CA SER A 436 -19.13 -28.04 8.95
C SER A 436 -19.68 -29.35 9.50
N GLY A 437 -19.02 -29.86 10.55
CA GLY A 437 -19.59 -30.88 11.39
C GLY A 437 -20.83 -30.32 12.05
N SER A 438 -22.00 -30.75 11.60
CA SER A 438 -23.24 -30.56 12.33
C SER A 438 -23.12 -31.36 13.63
N ALA A 439 -22.86 -30.65 14.73
CA ALA A 439 -23.07 -31.20 16.04
C ALA A 439 -24.57 -31.21 16.30
N ASP A 440 -25.21 -32.38 16.06
CA ASP A 440 -26.51 -32.70 16.61
C ASP A 440 -26.42 -32.66 18.14
N THR A 441 -26.92 -31.59 18.73
CA THR A 441 -27.21 -31.53 20.17
C THR A 441 -28.61 -32.14 20.36
N PRO A 442 -28.79 -33.13 21.23
CA PRO A 442 -30.12 -33.64 21.54
C PRO A 442 -30.92 -32.58 22.28
N VAL A 443 -32.12 -32.30 21.78
CA VAL A 443 -33.11 -31.46 22.48
C VAL A 443 -33.64 -32.24 23.67
N ASP A 444 -33.29 -31.82 24.88
CA ASP A 444 -33.86 -32.30 26.11
C ASP A 444 -35.25 -31.70 26.27
N THR A 445 -36.28 -32.58 26.23
CA THR A 445 -37.69 -32.25 26.45
C THR A 445 -37.93 -32.10 27.97
N LEU A 446 -38.22 -30.90 28.44
CA LEU A 446 -38.72 -30.60 29.76
C LEU A 446 -40.21 -30.96 29.84
N PRO A 447 -40.66 -31.63 30.93
CA PRO A 447 -42.07 -31.96 31.10
C PRO A 447 -42.88 -30.78 31.61
N THR A 448 -44.06 -30.64 31.00
CA THR A 448 -45.14 -29.76 31.43
C THR A 448 -45.66 -30.13 32.84
N LYS A 449 -45.71 -29.13 33.69
CA LYS A 449 -46.76 -28.96 34.73
C LYS A 449 -47.15 -27.50 34.84
#